data_d44ca3f4ce6dfaef93bbd98c26c72007
#
_entry.id   d44ca3f4ce6dfaef93bbd98c26c72007
#
_cell.length_a   1.000
_cell.length_b   1.000
_cell.length_c   1.000
_cell.angle_alpha   90.00
_cell.angle_beta   90.00
_cell.angle_gamma   90.00
#
_symmetry.space_group_name_H-M   'P 1'
#
loop_
_entity.id
_entity.type
_entity.pdbx_description
1 polymer ?
#
loop_
_entity_poly.entity_id
_entity_poly.type
_entity_poly.pdbx_seq_one_letter_code
_entity_poly.pdbx_strand_id
1 'polypeptide(L)'
;MARGVYLVTTATLFACLAAACGGGGQAADGAATASLPVLKAVPGLSAEDRTLDAEALTHDAPLPGLAGNLEHWGFLGGREREFKGASKTFTDVVSRTLLFRNPAGAAAYVAFVADHAASYWGPGTAVQPVTSAGRPGFFVRGASCGCHRESPILVTVVSQRARVSWLLVNGPGATRARAEALAAHMP
;
A
#
# COMPACT_ATOMS: atom_id res chain seq x y z
N MET A 1 -82.44 8.28 8.67
CA MET A 1 -81.63 7.93 7.47
C MET A 1 -80.15 8.00 7.89
N ALA A 2 -79.52 6.91 8.24
CA ALA A 2 -78.12 6.85 8.66
C ALA A 2 -77.30 6.05 7.61
N ARG A 3 -76.40 6.74 6.96
CA ARG A 3 -75.46 6.11 6.04
C ARG A 3 -74.19 5.66 6.77
N GLY A 4 -73.99 4.35 6.83
CA GLY A 4 -72.79 3.73 7.35
C GLY A 4 -71.64 3.93 6.37
N VAL A 5 -70.48 4.36 6.91
CA VAL A 5 -69.23 4.43 6.22
C VAL A 5 -68.40 3.20 6.61
N TYR A 6 -68.16 2.32 5.68
CA TYR A 6 -67.23 1.18 5.88
C TYR A 6 -65.78 1.66 5.69
N LEU A 7 -65.00 1.57 6.75
CA LEU A 7 -63.54 1.76 6.74
C LEU A 7 -62.87 0.45 6.31
N VAL A 8 -62.30 0.46 5.12
CA VAL A 8 -61.46 -0.63 4.62
C VAL A 8 -60.05 -0.40 5.12
N THR A 9 -59.60 -1.18 6.06
CA THR A 9 -58.22 -1.18 6.58
C THR A 9 -57.37 -2.11 5.69
N THR A 10 -56.58 -1.52 4.80
CA THR A 10 -55.55 -2.25 4.05
C THR A 10 -54.32 -2.44 4.95
N ALA A 11 -54.12 -3.66 5.39
CA ALA A 11 -52.89 -4.05 6.06
C ALA A 11 -51.77 -4.24 5.04
N THR A 12 -50.84 -3.31 5.03
CA THR A 12 -49.61 -3.41 4.24
C THR A 12 -48.63 -4.28 4.98
N LEU A 13 -48.42 -5.51 4.52
CA LEU A 13 -47.32 -6.36 4.95
C LEU A 13 -46.00 -5.72 4.48
N PHE A 14 -45.24 -5.17 5.40
CA PHE A 14 -43.79 -4.90 5.20
C PHE A 14 -43.02 -6.20 5.31
N ALA A 15 -42.68 -6.78 4.17
CA ALA A 15 -41.68 -7.83 4.11
C ALA A 15 -40.29 -7.19 4.38
N CYS A 16 -39.76 -7.36 5.60
CA CYS A 16 -38.37 -7.07 5.89
C CYS A 16 -37.50 -8.07 5.11
N LEU A 17 -36.98 -7.65 3.95
CA LEU A 17 -35.80 -8.29 3.37
C LEU A 17 -34.63 -7.99 4.30
N ALA A 18 -34.32 -8.92 5.19
CA ALA A 18 -33.02 -8.97 5.83
C ALA A 18 -31.97 -9.25 4.74
N ALA A 19 -31.40 -8.19 4.19
CA ALA A 19 -30.17 -8.29 3.41
C ALA A 19 -29.11 -8.85 4.35
N ALA A 20 -28.75 -10.11 4.16
CA ALA A 20 -27.59 -10.74 4.77
C ALA A 20 -26.35 -10.03 4.23
N CYS A 21 -25.94 -8.91 4.84
CA CYS A 21 -24.60 -8.33 4.71
C CYS A 21 -23.68 -9.21 5.55
N GLY A 22 -23.19 -10.29 4.95
CA GLY A 22 -22.30 -11.20 5.63
C GLY A 22 -21.20 -11.71 4.71
N GLY A 23 -19.97 -11.31 4.97
CA GLY A 23 -18.83 -12.19 4.82
C GLY A 23 -18.20 -12.43 3.45
N GLY A 24 -18.68 -11.81 2.36
CA GLY A 24 -18.09 -12.04 1.03
C GLY A 24 -16.90 -11.13 0.67
N GLY A 25 -16.71 -10.01 1.38
CA GLY A 25 -15.71 -9.01 1.03
C GLY A 25 -14.26 -9.45 1.30
N GLN A 26 -14.00 -10.04 2.45
CA GLN A 26 -12.62 -10.36 2.87
C GLN A 26 -11.94 -11.43 2.02
N ALA A 27 -12.66 -12.47 1.59
CA ALA A 27 -12.07 -13.53 0.76
C ALA A 27 -11.80 -13.04 -0.67
N ALA A 28 -12.67 -12.22 -1.24
CA ALA A 28 -12.48 -11.62 -2.56
C ALA A 28 -11.33 -10.60 -2.57
N ASP A 29 -11.20 -9.81 -1.51
CA ASP A 29 -10.11 -8.85 -1.35
C ASP A 29 -8.77 -9.57 -1.16
N GLY A 30 -8.72 -10.67 -0.40
CA GLY A 30 -7.53 -11.49 -0.22
C GLY A 30 -7.01 -12.10 -1.52
N ALA A 31 -7.89 -12.60 -2.40
CA ALA A 31 -7.49 -13.12 -3.71
C ALA A 31 -7.00 -12.01 -4.64
N ALA A 32 -7.63 -10.85 -4.61
CA ALA A 32 -7.20 -9.69 -5.38
C ALA A 32 -5.82 -9.19 -4.95
N THR A 33 -5.54 -9.16 -3.64
CA THR A 33 -4.25 -8.71 -3.10
C THR A 33 -3.12 -9.70 -3.34
N ALA A 34 -3.38 -11.02 -3.27
CA ALA A 34 -2.38 -12.05 -3.56
C ALA A 34 -1.90 -12.01 -5.03
N SER A 35 -2.74 -11.53 -5.95
CA SER A 35 -2.40 -11.37 -7.37
C SER A 35 -1.74 -10.03 -7.71
N LEU A 36 -1.57 -9.12 -6.74
CA LEU A 36 -0.95 -7.83 -6.99
C LEU A 36 0.47 -8.01 -7.52
N PRO A 37 0.82 -7.29 -8.57
CA PRO A 37 2.13 -7.41 -9.18
C PRO A 37 3.20 -6.78 -8.29
N VAL A 38 4.30 -7.49 -8.12
CA VAL A 38 5.53 -7.04 -7.45
C VAL A 38 6.73 -7.34 -8.34
N LEU A 39 7.88 -6.78 -8.03
CA LEU A 39 9.12 -7.07 -8.75
C LEU A 39 9.36 -8.60 -8.82
N LYS A 40 9.68 -9.12 -10.01
CA LYS A 40 9.76 -10.58 -10.21
C LYS A 40 11.02 -11.19 -9.63
N ALA A 41 12.16 -10.54 -9.84
CA ALA A 41 13.45 -11.04 -9.42
C ALA A 41 14.46 -9.91 -9.24
N VAL A 42 15.41 -10.13 -8.35
CA VAL A 42 16.65 -9.33 -8.21
C VAL A 42 17.83 -10.30 -8.31
N PRO A 43 18.75 -10.11 -9.27
CA PRO A 43 19.86 -11.04 -9.44
C PRO A 43 20.71 -11.22 -8.19
N GLY A 44 20.94 -12.49 -7.80
CA GLY A 44 21.75 -12.85 -6.65
C GLY A 44 21.05 -12.74 -5.30
N LEU A 45 19.75 -12.43 -5.25
CA LEU A 45 18.97 -12.42 -4.02
C LEU A 45 17.89 -13.51 -4.07
N SER A 46 17.54 -14.07 -2.91
CA SER A 46 16.39 -14.94 -2.71
C SER A 46 15.16 -14.11 -2.39
N ALA A 47 13.97 -14.59 -2.79
CA ALA A 47 12.72 -13.86 -2.63
C ALA A 47 11.79 -14.57 -1.66
N GLU A 48 11.08 -13.78 -0.84
CA GLU A 48 9.99 -14.20 0.03
C GLU A 48 8.78 -13.29 -0.20
N ASP A 49 7.59 -13.90 -0.31
CA ASP A 49 6.33 -13.17 -0.53
C ASP A 49 5.50 -13.14 0.75
N ARG A 50 4.82 -12.00 0.97
CA ARG A 50 3.75 -11.90 1.96
C ARG A 50 2.60 -11.02 1.48
N THR A 51 1.40 -11.28 1.98
CA THR A 51 0.27 -10.37 1.88
C THR A 51 0.30 -9.37 3.02
N LEU A 52 -0.21 -8.18 2.77
CA LEU A 52 -0.27 -7.09 3.74
C LEU A 52 -1.73 -6.72 3.98
N ASP A 53 -2.17 -6.82 5.21
CA ASP A 53 -3.36 -6.17 5.72
C ASP A 53 -3.00 -4.84 6.41
N ALA A 54 -3.98 -4.16 6.97
CA ALA A 54 -3.77 -2.89 7.66
C ALA A 54 -2.92 -3.03 8.92
N GLU A 55 -3.03 -4.14 9.64
CA GLU A 55 -2.25 -4.43 10.83
C GLU A 55 -0.77 -4.63 10.47
N ALA A 56 -0.48 -5.48 9.50
CA ALA A 56 0.88 -5.73 9.02
C ALA A 56 1.52 -4.42 8.50
N LEU A 57 0.77 -3.61 7.72
CA LEU A 57 1.29 -2.36 7.19
C LEU A 57 1.59 -1.33 8.28
N THR A 58 0.76 -1.24 9.33
CA THR A 58 0.98 -0.33 10.46
C THR A 58 2.08 -0.82 11.39
N HIS A 59 2.25 -2.13 11.52
CA HIS A 59 3.36 -2.72 12.26
C HIS A 59 4.71 -2.39 11.60
N ASP A 60 4.78 -2.52 10.26
CA ASP A 60 5.99 -2.22 9.49
C ASP A 60 6.32 -0.71 9.46
N ALA A 61 5.30 0.12 9.51
CA ALA A 61 5.42 1.57 9.46
C ALA A 61 4.59 2.20 10.59
N PRO A 62 5.10 2.25 11.84
CA PRO A 62 4.34 2.72 12.99
C PRO A 62 4.21 4.25 12.99
N LEU A 63 3.58 4.81 11.96
CA LEU A 63 3.32 6.24 11.83
C LEU A 63 2.05 6.64 12.58
N PRO A 64 2.06 7.72 13.36
CA PRO A 64 0.89 8.19 14.07
C PRO A 64 -0.30 8.41 13.15
N GLY A 65 -1.44 7.82 13.47
CA GLY A 65 -2.67 7.94 12.70
C GLY A 65 -2.77 7.05 11.46
N LEU A 66 -1.74 6.30 11.08
CA LEU A 66 -1.76 5.47 9.87
C LEU A 66 -2.92 4.47 9.87
N ALA A 67 -3.16 3.76 10.96
CA ALA A 67 -4.21 2.74 11.03
C ALA A 67 -5.61 3.31 10.69
N GLY A 68 -6.01 4.39 11.34
CA GLY A 68 -7.30 5.04 11.07
C GLY A 68 -7.38 5.65 9.67
N ASN A 69 -6.27 6.18 9.19
CA ASN A 69 -6.20 6.73 7.84
C ASN A 69 -6.32 5.65 6.76
N LEU A 70 -5.75 4.46 6.94
CA LEU A 70 -5.88 3.35 6.00
C LEU A 70 -7.34 2.96 5.78
N GLU A 71 -8.14 2.89 6.83
CA GLU A 71 -9.57 2.63 6.75
C GLU A 71 -10.29 3.76 5.99
N HIS A 72 -10.02 5.01 6.36
CA HIS A 72 -10.61 6.18 5.72
C HIS A 72 -10.27 6.27 4.23
N TRP A 73 -9.05 5.93 3.83
CA TRP A 73 -8.62 5.92 2.44
C TRP A 73 -9.11 4.70 1.65
N GLY A 74 -9.76 3.76 2.33
CA GLY A 74 -10.29 2.55 1.71
C GLY A 74 -9.19 1.59 1.27
N PHE A 75 -8.17 1.39 2.11
CA PHE A 75 -7.14 0.38 1.89
C PHE A 75 -7.78 -1.02 1.87
N LEU A 76 -7.45 -1.80 0.86
CA LEU A 76 -7.98 -3.15 0.64
C LEU A 76 -6.96 -4.24 0.95
N GLY A 77 -5.68 -3.89 1.00
CA GLY A 77 -4.59 -4.80 1.25
C GLY A 77 -3.42 -4.59 0.31
N GLY A 78 -2.41 -5.43 0.43
CA GLY A 78 -1.21 -5.34 -0.38
C GLY A 78 -0.50 -6.66 -0.56
N ARG A 79 0.50 -6.64 -1.43
CA ARG A 79 1.48 -7.70 -1.58
C ARG A 79 2.87 -7.12 -1.48
N GLU A 80 3.73 -7.85 -0.82
CA GLU A 80 5.14 -7.55 -0.70
C GLU A 80 5.97 -8.73 -1.16
N ARG A 81 7.08 -8.42 -1.79
CA ARG A 81 8.17 -9.36 -2.05
C ARG A 81 9.45 -8.77 -1.54
N GLU A 82 10.03 -9.44 -0.58
CA GLU A 82 11.32 -9.10 -0.01
C GLU A 82 12.40 -9.97 -0.64
N PHE A 83 13.50 -9.35 -1.03
CA PHE A 83 14.67 -10.03 -1.60
C PHE A 83 15.84 -9.84 -0.66
N LYS A 84 16.42 -10.92 -0.19
CA LYS A 84 17.56 -10.94 0.75
C LYS A 84 18.73 -11.72 0.21
N GLY A 85 19.92 -11.29 0.56
CA GLY A 85 21.15 -12.01 0.22
C GLY A 85 22.39 -11.13 0.29
N ALA A 86 23.52 -11.69 -0.11
CA ALA A 86 24.80 -11.00 -0.11
C ALA A 86 25.25 -10.70 -1.54
N SER A 87 24.64 -9.74 -2.19
CA SER A 87 25.15 -9.24 -3.47
C SER A 87 26.07 -8.04 -3.25
N LYS A 88 26.95 -7.77 -4.24
CA LYS A 88 27.82 -6.57 -4.21
C LYS A 88 27.04 -5.27 -4.38
N THR A 89 25.78 -5.35 -4.84
CA THR A 89 24.96 -4.19 -5.16
C THR A 89 23.89 -3.98 -4.08
N PHE A 90 23.10 -5.01 -3.80
CA PHE A 90 22.01 -4.94 -2.85
C PHE A 90 22.13 -6.06 -1.83
N THR A 91 21.84 -5.75 -0.58
CA THR A 91 21.70 -6.73 0.50
C THR A 91 20.23 -7.00 0.79
N ASP A 92 19.38 -6.02 0.53
CA ASP A 92 17.95 -6.10 0.75
C ASP A 92 17.21 -5.23 -0.28
N VAL A 93 16.14 -5.78 -0.83
CA VAL A 93 15.23 -5.08 -1.73
C VAL A 93 13.80 -5.47 -1.37
N VAL A 94 12.96 -4.49 -1.08
CA VAL A 94 11.54 -4.72 -0.81
C VAL A 94 10.72 -4.10 -1.92
N SER A 95 9.94 -4.92 -2.61
CA SER A 95 8.97 -4.49 -3.62
C SER A 95 7.57 -4.66 -3.06
N ARG A 96 6.81 -3.59 -2.94
CA ARG A 96 5.47 -3.58 -2.34
C ARG A 96 4.46 -2.94 -3.28
N THR A 97 3.29 -3.54 -3.39
CA THR A 97 2.13 -2.95 -4.08
C THR A 97 0.93 -2.98 -3.15
N LEU A 98 0.34 -1.82 -2.95
CA LEU A 98 -0.83 -1.59 -2.11
C LEU A 98 -2.03 -1.26 -3.00
N LEU A 99 -3.20 -1.77 -2.63
CA LEU A 99 -4.46 -1.56 -3.33
C LEU A 99 -5.40 -0.74 -2.44
N PHE A 100 -6.02 0.26 -3.04
CA PHE A 100 -7.04 1.09 -2.43
C PHE A 100 -8.34 0.98 -3.21
N ARG A 101 -9.46 1.33 -2.58
CA ARG A 101 -10.78 1.31 -3.24
C ARG A 101 -10.87 2.29 -4.40
N ASN A 102 -10.15 3.40 -4.31
CA ASN A 102 -10.17 4.44 -5.34
C ASN A 102 -8.82 5.18 -5.42
N PRO A 103 -8.59 5.93 -6.52
CA PRO A 103 -7.34 6.66 -6.72
C PRO A 103 -7.10 7.77 -5.68
N ALA A 104 -8.14 8.37 -5.10
CA ALA A 104 -7.97 9.42 -4.10
C ALA A 104 -7.37 8.87 -2.80
N GLY A 105 -7.79 7.67 -2.37
CA GLY A 105 -7.20 6.99 -1.22
C GLY A 105 -5.72 6.64 -1.45
N ALA A 106 -5.38 6.14 -2.64
CA ALA A 106 -3.99 5.88 -3.02
C ALA A 106 -3.12 7.15 -2.99
N ALA A 107 -3.65 8.26 -3.53
CA ALA A 107 -2.96 9.55 -3.52
C ALA A 107 -2.79 10.10 -2.09
N ALA A 108 -3.81 9.99 -1.25
CA ALA A 108 -3.75 10.41 0.15
C ALA A 108 -2.71 9.62 0.95
N TYR A 109 -2.62 8.31 0.73
CA TYR A 109 -1.56 7.50 1.33
C TYR A 109 -0.16 7.97 0.90
N VAL A 110 0.05 8.23 -0.39
CA VAL A 110 1.35 8.71 -0.92
C VAL A 110 1.73 10.05 -0.29
N ALA A 111 0.79 10.99 -0.20
CA ALA A 111 1.01 12.29 0.44
C ALA A 111 1.35 12.13 1.93
N PHE A 112 0.59 11.31 2.65
CA PHE A 112 0.84 11.04 4.06
C PHE A 112 2.23 10.46 4.31
N VAL A 113 2.68 9.48 3.50
CA VAL A 113 4.01 8.89 3.65
C VAL A 113 5.10 9.91 3.32
N ALA A 114 4.89 10.77 2.33
CA ALA A 114 5.82 11.86 2.01
C ALA A 114 5.95 12.86 3.16
N ASP A 115 4.83 13.27 3.76
CA ASP A 115 4.79 14.21 4.88
C ASP A 115 5.42 13.63 6.16
N HIS A 116 5.37 12.31 6.33
CA HIS A 116 5.94 11.59 7.48
C HIS A 116 7.30 10.95 7.18
N ALA A 117 7.93 11.29 6.07
CA ALA A 117 9.19 10.68 5.64
C ALA A 117 10.30 10.78 6.70
N ALA A 118 10.43 11.92 7.39
CA ALA A 118 11.41 12.11 8.44
C ALA A 118 11.14 11.23 9.68
N SER A 119 9.88 10.96 9.99
CA SER A 119 9.49 10.06 11.10
C SER A 119 9.79 8.59 10.78
N TYR A 120 9.71 8.21 9.51
CA TYR A 120 9.93 6.84 9.06
C TYR A 120 11.38 6.53 8.73
N TRP A 121 12.07 7.44 8.02
CA TRP A 121 13.43 7.24 7.53
C TRP A 121 14.50 8.07 8.28
N GLY A 122 14.11 8.80 9.32
CA GLY A 122 15.00 9.56 10.17
C GLY A 122 15.06 11.07 9.84
N PRO A 123 15.56 11.85 10.79
CA PRO A 123 15.66 13.30 10.64
C PRO A 123 16.60 13.69 9.48
N GLY A 124 16.27 14.75 8.79
CA GLY A 124 17.01 15.22 7.61
C GLY A 124 16.68 14.49 6.31
N THR A 125 15.70 13.57 6.33
CA THR A 125 15.21 12.91 5.13
C THR A 125 14.62 13.93 4.16
N ALA A 126 15.12 13.94 2.91
CA ALA A 126 14.62 14.79 1.85
C ALA A 126 13.71 14.02 0.91
N VAL A 127 12.49 14.52 0.73
CA VAL A 127 11.52 14.01 -0.26
C VAL A 127 11.72 14.75 -1.57
N GLN A 128 11.90 14.01 -2.65
CA GLN A 128 12.07 14.55 -3.99
C GLN A 128 11.00 13.97 -4.91
N PRO A 129 10.24 14.78 -5.65
CA PRO A 129 9.30 14.28 -6.63
C PRO A 129 10.05 13.52 -7.73
N VAL A 130 9.45 12.42 -8.19
CA VAL A 130 9.96 11.63 -9.30
C VAL A 130 8.85 11.25 -10.26
N THR A 131 9.23 10.92 -11.48
CA THR A 131 8.37 10.27 -12.46
C THR A 131 9.08 8.99 -12.90
N SER A 132 8.52 7.84 -12.58
CA SER A 132 9.05 6.53 -12.97
C SER A 132 8.12 5.90 -13.99
N ALA A 133 8.63 5.63 -15.21
CA ALA A 133 7.84 5.10 -16.33
C ALA A 133 6.53 5.89 -16.58
N GLY A 134 6.59 7.23 -16.53
CA GLY A 134 5.43 8.11 -16.69
C GLY A 134 4.48 8.19 -15.49
N ARG A 135 4.81 7.55 -14.39
CA ARG A 135 4.00 7.50 -13.15
C ARG A 135 4.56 8.47 -12.11
N PRO A 136 3.73 9.36 -11.54
CA PRO A 136 4.16 10.28 -10.49
C PRO A 136 4.40 9.54 -9.19
N GLY A 137 5.35 10.01 -8.40
CA GLY A 137 5.70 9.50 -7.11
C GLY A 137 6.72 10.37 -6.42
N PHE A 138 7.40 9.83 -5.42
CA PHE A 138 8.52 10.51 -4.79
C PHE A 138 9.69 9.56 -4.52
N PHE A 139 10.86 10.14 -4.40
CA PHE A 139 12.09 9.49 -4.01
C PHE A 139 12.50 10.01 -2.63
N VAL A 140 12.94 9.10 -1.79
CA VAL A 140 13.48 9.42 -0.47
C VAL A 140 14.82 8.73 -0.33
N ARG A 141 15.82 9.46 0.15
CA ARG A 141 17.05 8.88 0.67
C ARG A 141 16.98 8.99 2.20
N GLY A 142 16.79 7.85 2.84
CA GLY A 142 16.77 7.78 4.29
C GLY A 142 18.16 7.96 4.90
N ALA A 143 18.22 8.40 6.15
CA ALA A 143 19.39 8.21 6.98
C ALA A 143 19.61 6.71 7.20
N SER A 144 20.87 6.29 7.38
CA SER A 144 21.13 4.90 7.76
C SER A 144 20.36 4.57 9.04
N CYS A 145 19.49 3.55 8.99
CA CYS A 145 18.94 3.03 10.23
C CYS A 145 20.07 2.40 11.05
N GLY A 146 19.94 2.40 12.38
CA GLY A 146 20.97 1.81 13.24
C GLY A 146 21.24 0.32 12.99
N CYS A 147 20.42 -0.35 12.17
CA CYS A 147 20.59 -1.72 11.73
C CYS A 147 21.50 -1.87 10.50
N HIS A 148 21.68 -0.80 9.69
CA HIS A 148 22.51 -0.80 8.49
C HIS A 148 23.39 0.45 8.45
N ARG A 149 24.40 0.52 9.33
CA ARG A 149 25.20 1.72 9.57
C ARG A 149 25.93 2.29 8.33
N GLU A 150 26.12 1.50 7.30
CA GLU A 150 26.98 1.86 6.16
C GLU A 150 26.24 1.89 4.80
N SER A 151 24.97 1.47 4.74
CA SER A 151 24.27 1.35 3.48
C SER A 151 23.15 2.38 3.35
N PRO A 152 23.14 3.19 2.28
CA PRO A 152 22.06 4.13 2.05
C PRO A 152 20.76 3.38 1.78
N ILE A 153 19.68 3.86 2.39
CA ILE A 153 18.33 3.38 2.12
C ILE A 153 17.73 4.29 1.05
N LEU A 154 17.31 3.72 -0.06
CA LEU A 154 16.67 4.42 -1.17
C LEU A 154 15.24 3.92 -1.28
N VAL A 155 14.30 4.85 -1.31
CA VAL A 155 12.86 4.53 -1.42
C VAL A 155 12.31 5.22 -2.66
N THR A 156 11.62 4.47 -3.48
CA THR A 156 10.87 5.01 -4.62
C THR A 156 9.41 4.62 -4.44
N VAL A 157 8.53 5.61 -4.41
CA VAL A 157 7.09 5.41 -4.31
C VAL A 157 6.44 5.93 -5.57
N VAL A 158 5.59 5.10 -6.16
CA VAL A 158 4.90 5.43 -7.42
C VAL A 158 3.42 5.12 -7.26
N SER A 159 2.55 6.05 -7.61
CA SER A 159 1.11 5.89 -7.60
C SER A 159 0.57 5.72 -9.02
N GLN A 160 -0.30 4.73 -9.23
CA GLN A 160 -1.02 4.54 -10.48
C GLN A 160 -2.46 4.10 -10.20
N ARG A 161 -3.44 4.96 -10.57
CA ARG A 161 -4.86 4.72 -10.32
C ARG A 161 -5.12 4.51 -8.83
N ALA A 162 -5.69 3.35 -8.45
CA ALA A 162 -5.95 2.97 -7.06
C ALA A 162 -4.83 2.10 -6.44
N ARG A 163 -3.66 2.07 -7.04
CA ARG A 163 -2.51 1.28 -6.59
C ARG A 163 -1.35 2.20 -6.25
N VAL A 164 -0.62 1.83 -5.20
CA VAL A 164 0.66 2.42 -4.86
C VAL A 164 1.70 1.32 -4.91
N SER A 165 2.71 1.50 -5.74
CA SER A 165 3.86 0.60 -5.81
C SER A 165 5.09 1.33 -5.31
N TRP A 166 5.86 0.73 -4.42
CA TRP A 166 7.12 1.30 -3.97
C TRP A 166 8.21 0.26 -3.82
N LEU A 167 9.43 0.73 -3.89
CA LEU A 167 10.63 -0.04 -3.85
C LEU A 167 11.57 0.54 -2.80
N LEU A 168 11.93 -0.26 -1.83
CA LEU A 168 13.01 0.01 -0.90
C LEU A 168 14.23 -0.78 -1.38
N VAL A 169 15.38 -0.12 -1.46
CA VAL A 169 16.65 -0.80 -1.75
C VAL A 169 17.71 -0.43 -0.72
N ASN A 170 18.44 -1.41 -0.29
CA ASN A 170 19.54 -1.28 0.66
C ASN A 170 20.75 -2.09 0.19
N GLY A 171 21.94 -1.58 0.45
CA GLY A 171 23.18 -2.27 0.11
C GLY A 171 24.32 -1.33 -0.26
N PRO A 172 25.56 -1.84 -0.30
CA PRO A 172 26.75 -1.02 -0.54
C PRO A 172 26.79 -0.38 -1.93
N GLY A 173 26.09 -0.98 -2.89
CA GLY A 173 25.99 -0.45 -4.25
C GLY A 173 24.63 0.20 -4.54
N ALA A 174 23.77 0.40 -3.54
CA ALA A 174 22.48 1.06 -3.72
C ALA A 174 22.67 2.53 -4.11
N THR A 175 22.19 2.89 -5.29
CA THR A 175 22.20 4.25 -5.82
C THR A 175 20.82 4.60 -6.35
N ARG A 176 20.53 5.92 -6.44
CA ARG A 176 19.28 6.40 -7.04
C ARG A 176 19.03 5.80 -8.43
N ALA A 177 20.01 5.88 -9.31
CA ALA A 177 19.88 5.36 -10.67
C ALA A 177 19.56 3.86 -10.71
N ARG A 178 20.16 3.07 -9.83
CA ARG A 178 19.86 1.62 -9.73
C ARG A 178 18.47 1.36 -9.14
N ALA A 179 18.05 2.15 -8.14
CA ALA A 179 16.70 2.05 -7.59
C ALA A 179 15.64 2.42 -8.64
N GLU A 180 15.85 3.49 -9.41
CA GLU A 180 14.97 3.91 -10.49
C GLU A 180 14.93 2.87 -11.63
N ALA A 181 16.07 2.27 -11.98
CA ALA A 181 16.13 1.19 -12.96
C ALA A 181 15.32 -0.05 -12.52
N LEU A 182 15.41 -0.44 -11.24
CA LEU A 182 14.55 -1.51 -10.69
C LEU A 182 13.08 -1.09 -10.66
N ALA A 183 12.77 0.13 -10.24
CA ALA A 183 11.41 0.64 -10.20
C ALA A 183 10.74 0.69 -11.58
N ALA A 184 11.50 0.87 -12.65
CA ALA A 184 10.99 0.81 -14.02
C ALA A 184 10.48 -0.59 -14.41
N HIS A 185 10.95 -1.65 -13.74
CA HIS A 185 10.47 -3.03 -13.91
C HIS A 185 9.31 -3.39 -12.99
N MET A 186 8.89 -2.48 -12.12
CA MET A 186 7.69 -2.68 -11.31
C MET A 186 6.44 -2.52 -12.20
N PRO A 187 5.49 -3.42 -12.11
CA PRO A 187 4.30 -3.43 -12.94
C PRO A 187 3.30 -2.33 -12.63
#